data_35848f603562ea4cea031cc4ff7bdeb6
#
_entry.id   35848f603562ea4cea031cc4ff7bdeb6
#
_cell.length_a   1.000
_cell.length_b   1.000
_cell.length_c   1.000
_cell.angle_alpha   90.00
_cell.angle_beta   90.00
_cell.angle_gamma   90.00
#
_symmetry.space_group_name_H-M   'P 1'
#
loop_
_entity.id
_entity.type
_entity.pdbx_description
1 polymer ?
#
loop_
_entity_poly.entity_id
_entity_poly.type
_entity_poly.pdbx_seq_one_letter_code
_entity_poly.pdbx_strand_id
1 'polypeptide(L)'
;MAKLSHVAMSVPDPDKTADFYCEAFDMKRVGKTDSPVAKGVYVSDGVITVALLNFKNDDQGPRDFVGLHHIGFWVDEIREAEAKVEAAGGKYLMGRPEEGDTGTTFYEEKYRDPNGVIVDITALGWGGSVKDVVPAAEVEKKENK
;
A
#
# COMPACT_ATOMS: atom_id res chain seq x y z
N MET A 1 10.47 -12.06 -4.28
CA MET A 1 9.71 -12.31 -3.04
C MET A 1 8.94 -11.06 -2.66
N ALA A 2 7.67 -11.20 -2.32
CA ALA A 2 6.82 -10.07 -1.94
C ALA A 2 7.26 -9.45 -0.61
N LYS A 3 7.20 -8.11 -0.55
CA LYS A 3 7.48 -7.33 0.66
C LYS A 3 6.33 -6.37 0.94
N LEU A 4 5.96 -6.24 2.19
CA LEU A 4 5.05 -5.18 2.60
C LEU A 4 5.69 -3.83 2.28
N SER A 5 5.01 -3.01 1.49
CA SER A 5 5.54 -1.73 1.01
C SER A 5 4.84 -0.54 1.64
N HIS A 6 3.54 -0.62 1.82
CA HIS A 6 2.79 0.46 2.45
C HIS A 6 1.58 -0.03 3.23
N VAL A 7 1.17 0.81 4.16
CA VAL A 7 -0.10 0.72 4.87
C VAL A 7 -0.86 2.00 4.56
N ALA A 8 -2.10 1.89 4.12
CA ALA A 8 -2.93 3.05 3.85
C ALA A 8 -3.98 3.25 4.95
N MET A 9 -4.14 4.49 5.34
CA MET A 9 -5.16 4.94 6.27
C MET A 9 -6.11 5.90 5.55
N SER A 10 -7.40 5.71 5.74
CA SER A 10 -8.41 6.70 5.34
C SER A 10 -8.59 7.71 6.47
N VAL A 11 -8.35 8.98 6.18
CA VAL A 11 -8.34 10.06 7.19
C VAL A 11 -9.00 11.33 6.64
N PRO A 12 -9.63 12.15 7.51
CA PRO A 12 -10.25 13.40 7.07
C PRO A 12 -9.27 14.48 6.63
N ASP A 13 -8.09 14.54 7.28
CA ASP A 13 -7.07 15.56 7.02
C ASP A 13 -5.68 14.90 6.97
N PRO A 14 -5.22 14.55 5.77
CA PRO A 14 -3.91 13.91 5.59
C PRO A 14 -2.73 14.74 6.13
N ASP A 15 -2.74 16.05 5.99
CA ASP A 15 -1.66 16.91 6.46
C ASP A 15 -1.55 16.92 7.98
N LYS A 16 -2.66 17.09 8.69
CA LYS A 16 -2.66 17.01 10.16
C LYS A 16 -2.23 15.64 10.67
N THR A 17 -2.68 14.60 10.02
CA THR A 17 -2.30 13.23 10.39
C THR A 17 -0.81 13.00 10.14
N ALA A 18 -0.27 13.51 9.03
CA ALA A 18 1.16 13.44 8.76
C ALA A 18 1.99 14.18 9.82
N ASP A 19 1.55 15.36 10.25
CA ASP A 19 2.22 16.11 11.33
C ASP A 19 2.32 15.26 12.61
N PHE A 20 1.24 14.58 12.98
CA PHE A 20 1.23 13.68 14.14
C PHE A 20 2.31 12.58 14.03
N TYR A 21 2.36 11.87 12.90
CA TYR A 21 3.33 10.77 12.73
C TYR A 21 4.78 11.27 12.62
N CYS A 22 4.99 12.42 12.01
CA CYS A 22 6.31 13.03 11.94
C CYS A 22 6.80 13.50 13.32
N GLU A 23 5.95 14.12 14.11
CA GLU A 23 6.31 14.59 15.47
C GLU A 23 6.48 13.44 16.46
N ALA A 24 5.56 12.48 16.46
CA ALA A 24 5.54 11.41 17.45
C ALA A 24 6.59 10.32 17.20
N PHE A 25 6.91 10.04 15.93
CA PHE A 25 7.72 8.87 15.55
C PHE A 25 8.88 9.20 14.61
N ASP A 26 9.20 10.46 14.42
CA ASP A 26 10.28 10.91 13.52
C ASP A 26 10.14 10.45 12.06
N MET A 27 8.93 10.13 11.64
CA MET A 27 8.67 9.79 10.24
C MET A 27 8.92 11.00 9.34
N LYS A 28 9.24 10.75 8.07
CA LYS A 28 9.50 11.78 7.08
C LYS A 28 8.41 11.79 6.02
N ARG A 29 7.98 12.97 5.61
CA ARG A 29 7.12 13.13 4.43
C ARG A 29 7.91 12.75 3.20
N VAL A 30 7.40 11.82 2.40
CA VAL A 30 8.07 11.28 1.20
C VAL A 30 7.28 11.51 -0.08
N GLY A 31 6.10 12.07 0.01
CA GLY A 31 5.29 12.38 -1.15
C GLY A 31 3.89 12.85 -0.82
N LYS A 32 3.17 13.21 -1.85
CA LYS A 32 1.76 13.61 -1.78
C LYS A 32 1.04 13.26 -3.08
N THR A 33 -0.26 13.17 -3.03
CA THR A 33 -1.11 12.96 -4.20
C THR A 33 -2.33 13.87 -4.13
N ASP A 34 -2.81 14.26 -5.28
CA ASP A 34 -4.13 14.86 -5.47
C ASP A 34 -4.67 14.39 -6.84
N SER A 35 -5.32 13.26 -6.82
CA SER A 35 -5.87 12.58 -8.00
C SER A 35 -7.39 12.62 -7.97
N PRO A 36 -8.08 12.16 -9.04
CA PRO A 36 -9.54 11.96 -9.00
C PRO A 36 -10.00 10.99 -7.91
N VAL A 37 -9.11 10.11 -7.43
CA VAL A 37 -9.44 9.07 -6.45
C VAL A 37 -9.30 9.56 -5.02
N ALA A 38 -8.17 10.24 -4.71
CA ALA A 38 -7.87 10.66 -3.35
C ALA A 38 -6.89 11.83 -3.31
N LYS A 39 -6.99 12.60 -2.23
CA LYS A 39 -5.94 13.53 -1.80
C LYS A 39 -5.17 12.89 -0.65
N GLY A 40 -3.85 12.91 -0.68
CA GLY A 40 -3.07 12.22 0.33
C GLY A 40 -1.67 12.77 0.56
N VAL A 41 -1.11 12.32 1.68
CA VAL A 41 0.27 12.57 2.08
C VAL A 41 0.91 11.24 2.44
N TYR A 42 2.15 11.04 2.04
CA TYR A 42 2.92 9.83 2.35
C TYR A 42 4.00 10.14 3.36
N VAL A 43 4.08 9.33 4.42
CA VAL A 43 5.14 9.40 5.42
C VAL A 43 5.84 8.05 5.52
N SER A 44 7.14 8.04 5.84
CA SER A 44 7.94 6.81 5.89
C SER A 44 8.84 6.80 7.11
N ASP A 45 9.07 5.60 7.64
CA ASP A 45 10.08 5.31 8.65
C ASP A 45 11.44 4.89 8.06
N GLY A 46 11.56 4.90 6.72
CA GLY A 46 12.74 4.45 5.98
C GLY A 46 12.65 3.02 5.46
N VAL A 47 11.64 2.27 5.85
CA VAL A 47 11.40 0.88 5.39
C VAL A 47 10.01 0.73 4.77
N ILE A 48 8.97 1.21 5.46
CA ILE A 48 7.57 1.15 5.03
C ILE A 48 7.01 2.56 4.92
N THR A 49 6.13 2.76 3.96
CA THR A 49 5.38 4.00 3.80
C THR A 49 3.98 3.85 4.38
N VAL A 50 3.52 4.87 5.08
CA VAL A 50 2.12 5.02 5.45
C VAL A 50 1.49 6.04 4.51
N ALA A 51 0.47 5.63 3.77
CA ALA A 51 -0.30 6.48 2.89
C ALA A 51 -1.53 7.02 3.63
N LEU A 52 -1.56 8.31 3.85
CA LEU A 52 -2.66 9.00 4.53
C LEU A 52 -3.57 9.59 3.47
N LEU A 53 -4.75 9.01 3.29
CA LEU A 53 -5.62 9.28 2.17
C LEU A 53 -6.97 9.81 2.60
N ASN A 54 -7.41 10.87 1.94
CA ASN A 54 -8.80 11.31 1.95
C ASN A 54 -9.43 10.96 0.60
N PHE A 55 -10.26 9.93 0.58
CA PHE A 55 -10.89 9.44 -0.65
C PHE A 55 -11.97 10.41 -1.15
N LYS A 56 -12.04 10.55 -2.48
CA LYS A 56 -13.00 11.44 -3.15
C LYS A 56 -14.25 10.72 -3.65
N ASN A 57 -14.25 9.39 -3.62
CA ASN A 57 -15.37 8.54 -4.04
C ASN A 57 -15.46 7.28 -3.18
N ASP A 58 -16.49 6.47 -3.40
CA ASP A 58 -16.77 5.26 -2.62
C ASP A 58 -16.35 3.97 -3.34
N ASP A 59 -15.52 4.04 -4.38
CA ASP A 59 -15.11 2.88 -5.19
C ASP A 59 -14.30 1.86 -4.40
N GLN A 60 -13.67 2.29 -3.32
CA GLN A 60 -12.88 1.45 -2.41
C GLN A 60 -13.49 1.39 -1.00
N GLY A 61 -14.80 1.51 -0.90
CA GLY A 61 -15.54 1.58 0.37
C GLY A 61 -15.97 2.99 0.73
N PRO A 62 -16.70 3.18 1.83
CA PRO A 62 -17.19 4.49 2.24
C PRO A 62 -16.05 5.50 2.39
N ARG A 63 -16.14 6.62 1.68
CA ARG A 63 -15.09 7.66 1.70
C ARG A 63 -14.90 8.33 3.05
N ASP A 64 -15.90 8.29 3.90
CA ASP A 64 -15.88 8.88 5.25
C ASP A 64 -15.37 7.91 6.32
N PHE A 65 -15.00 6.68 5.93
CA PHE A 65 -14.34 5.74 6.84
C PHE A 65 -13.04 6.33 7.38
N VAL A 66 -12.80 6.17 8.67
CA VAL A 66 -11.56 6.60 9.33
C VAL A 66 -10.89 5.39 9.96
N GLY A 67 -9.66 5.10 9.54
CA GLY A 67 -8.89 3.97 10.06
C GLY A 67 -7.99 3.32 9.02
N LEU A 68 -7.47 2.14 9.36
CA LEU A 68 -6.68 1.33 8.45
C LEU A 68 -7.55 0.86 7.28
N HIS A 69 -7.11 1.17 6.06
CA HIS A 69 -7.90 0.95 4.86
C HIS A 69 -7.40 -0.24 4.04
N HIS A 70 -6.12 -0.29 3.75
CA HIS A 70 -5.52 -1.38 2.99
C HIS A 70 -4.02 -1.50 3.26
N ILE A 71 -3.45 -2.61 2.82
CA ILE A 71 -2.00 -2.84 2.81
C ILE A 71 -1.53 -3.14 1.39
N GLY A 72 -0.30 -2.78 1.08
CA GLY A 72 0.29 -2.97 -0.23
C GLY A 72 1.57 -3.77 -0.20
N PHE A 73 1.79 -4.53 -1.26
CA PHE A 73 2.95 -5.38 -1.43
C PHE A 73 3.73 -5.01 -2.69
N TRP A 74 5.04 -4.94 -2.53
CA TRP A 74 5.97 -4.84 -3.65
C TRP A 74 6.38 -6.26 -4.06
N VAL A 75 6.01 -6.65 -5.26
CA VAL A 75 6.27 -7.98 -5.82
C VAL A 75 7.35 -7.92 -6.90
N ASP A 76 7.97 -9.06 -7.19
CA ASP A 76 9.02 -9.13 -8.20
C ASP A 76 8.45 -9.11 -9.63
N GLU A 77 7.39 -9.92 -9.84
CA GLU A 77 6.75 -10.08 -11.13
C GLU A 77 5.24 -10.12 -10.97
N ILE A 78 4.55 -9.19 -11.65
CA ILE A 78 3.12 -8.93 -11.42
C ILE A 78 2.23 -10.12 -11.82
N ARG A 79 2.50 -10.77 -12.95
CA ARG A 79 1.67 -11.88 -13.43
C ARG A 79 1.74 -13.10 -12.51
N GLU A 80 2.93 -13.37 -11.98
CA GLU A 80 3.13 -14.43 -10.99
C GLU A 80 2.40 -14.11 -9.69
N ALA A 81 2.48 -12.85 -9.24
CA ALA A 81 1.78 -12.40 -8.04
C ALA A 81 0.25 -12.46 -8.19
N GLU A 82 -0.30 -12.03 -9.32
CA GLU A 82 -1.73 -12.17 -9.65
C GLU A 82 -2.20 -13.62 -9.49
N ALA A 83 -1.47 -14.53 -10.12
CA ALA A 83 -1.82 -15.96 -10.06
C ALA A 83 -1.79 -16.51 -8.64
N LYS A 84 -0.79 -16.12 -7.83
CA LYS A 84 -0.69 -16.52 -6.42
C LYS A 84 -1.82 -15.96 -5.56
N VAL A 85 -2.15 -14.69 -5.75
CA VAL A 85 -3.23 -14.04 -5.00
C VAL A 85 -4.58 -14.71 -5.32
N GLU A 86 -4.87 -14.94 -6.59
CA GLU A 86 -6.12 -15.58 -7.02
C GLU A 86 -6.20 -17.03 -6.54
N ALA A 87 -5.11 -17.81 -6.66
CA ALA A 87 -5.05 -19.18 -6.16
C ALA A 87 -5.23 -19.28 -4.64
N ALA A 88 -4.82 -18.26 -3.90
CA ALA A 88 -4.99 -18.17 -2.44
C ALA A 88 -6.37 -17.66 -2.00
N GLY A 89 -7.27 -17.34 -2.93
CA GLY A 89 -8.63 -16.90 -2.65
C GLY A 89 -8.85 -15.40 -2.72
N GLY A 90 -7.86 -14.64 -3.19
CA GLY A 90 -8.02 -13.21 -3.47
C GLY A 90 -8.94 -12.95 -4.65
N LYS A 91 -9.74 -11.89 -4.56
CA LYS A 91 -10.66 -11.48 -5.62
C LYS A 91 -10.25 -10.14 -6.18
N TYR A 92 -10.06 -10.07 -7.50
CA TYR A 92 -9.72 -8.83 -8.18
C TYR A 92 -10.77 -7.75 -7.96
N LEU A 93 -10.30 -6.53 -7.68
CA LEU A 93 -11.15 -5.35 -7.50
C LEU A 93 -10.95 -4.32 -8.64
N MET A 94 -9.73 -3.83 -8.84
CA MET A 94 -9.44 -2.78 -9.82
C MET A 94 -7.93 -2.59 -10.03
N GLY A 95 -7.58 -1.75 -10.98
CA GLY A 95 -6.23 -1.21 -11.14
C GLY A 95 -5.30 -1.98 -12.06
N ARG A 96 -5.76 -3.10 -12.65
CA ARG A 96 -4.95 -3.83 -13.65
C ARG A 96 -4.68 -2.95 -14.86
N PRO A 97 -3.40 -2.82 -15.29
CA PRO A 97 -3.08 -2.08 -16.50
C PRO A 97 -3.78 -2.64 -17.73
N GLU A 98 -4.16 -1.77 -18.67
CA GLU A 98 -4.71 -2.19 -19.95
C GLU A 98 -3.69 -2.96 -20.78
N GLU A 99 -4.15 -3.83 -21.69
CA GLU A 99 -3.29 -4.53 -22.66
C GLU A 99 -2.49 -3.51 -23.47
N GLY A 100 -1.16 -3.68 -23.51
CA GLY A 100 -0.25 -2.78 -24.21
C GLY A 100 0.43 -1.73 -23.33
N ASP A 101 0.10 -1.64 -22.06
CA ASP A 101 0.91 -0.86 -21.12
C ASP A 101 2.30 -1.48 -21.00
N THR A 102 3.34 -0.69 -21.28
CA THR A 102 4.73 -1.14 -21.27
C THR A 102 5.32 -1.30 -19.88
N GLY A 103 4.52 -1.12 -18.82
CA GLY A 103 4.98 -1.21 -17.43
C GLY A 103 5.86 -0.03 -16.99
N THR A 104 5.85 1.07 -17.74
CA THR A 104 6.59 2.29 -17.39
C THR A 104 5.81 3.25 -16.51
N THR A 105 4.48 3.09 -16.48
CA THR A 105 3.60 3.88 -15.62
C THR A 105 3.35 3.16 -14.31
N PHE A 106 3.47 3.89 -13.19
CA PHE A 106 3.15 3.34 -11.89
C PHE A 106 1.69 2.89 -11.82
N TYR A 107 1.46 1.71 -11.30
CA TYR A 107 0.12 1.16 -11.08
C TYR A 107 0.09 0.31 -9.82
N GLU A 108 -1.11 0.16 -9.28
CA GLU A 108 -1.42 -0.76 -8.21
C GLU A 108 -2.61 -1.60 -8.60
N GLU A 109 -2.44 -2.90 -8.62
CA GLU A 109 -3.58 -3.82 -8.73
C GLU A 109 -4.15 -4.09 -7.35
N LYS A 110 -5.45 -3.96 -7.22
CA LYS A 110 -6.16 -4.14 -5.96
C LYS A 110 -6.98 -5.41 -5.99
N TYR A 111 -6.86 -6.14 -4.90
CA TYR A 111 -7.62 -7.37 -4.63
C TYR A 111 -8.30 -7.25 -3.28
N ARG A 112 -9.32 -8.08 -3.06
CA ARG A 112 -9.86 -8.32 -1.73
C ARG A 112 -9.33 -9.64 -1.22
N ASP A 113 -8.84 -9.66 0.02
CA ASP A 113 -8.47 -10.88 0.70
C ASP A 113 -9.73 -11.71 1.05
N PRO A 114 -9.60 -12.93 1.64
CA PRO A 114 -10.76 -13.75 2.00
C PRO A 114 -11.76 -13.10 2.96
N ASN A 115 -11.35 -12.05 3.69
CA ASN A 115 -12.23 -11.29 4.59
C ASN A 115 -12.82 -10.02 3.93
N GLY A 116 -12.46 -9.74 2.69
CA GLY A 116 -12.88 -8.53 1.98
C GLY A 116 -11.98 -7.32 2.20
N VAL A 117 -10.85 -7.46 2.90
CA VAL A 117 -9.88 -6.38 3.10
C VAL A 117 -9.10 -6.14 1.80
N ILE A 118 -8.93 -4.88 1.43
CA ILE A 118 -8.20 -4.52 0.22
C ILE A 118 -6.70 -4.74 0.42
N VAL A 119 -6.08 -5.39 -0.55
CA VAL A 119 -4.63 -5.55 -0.67
C VAL A 119 -4.18 -5.09 -2.06
N ASP A 120 -3.10 -4.32 -2.10
CA ASP A 120 -2.51 -3.82 -3.34
C ASP A 120 -1.27 -4.61 -3.71
N ILE A 121 -1.02 -4.82 -4.99
CA ILE A 121 0.24 -5.33 -5.49
C ILE A 121 0.80 -4.41 -6.58
N THR A 122 2.10 -4.18 -6.56
CA THR A 122 2.83 -3.46 -7.60
C THR A 122 4.22 -4.06 -7.77
N ALA A 123 4.73 -4.06 -9.00
CA ALA A 123 6.11 -4.46 -9.28
C ALA A 123 7.06 -3.26 -9.43
N LEU A 124 6.54 -2.04 -9.44
CA LEU A 124 7.30 -0.81 -9.71
C LEU A 124 7.82 -0.11 -8.44
N GLY A 125 7.50 -0.64 -7.27
CA GLY A 125 7.91 -0.06 -6.00
C GLY A 125 6.95 0.99 -5.47
N TRP A 126 7.33 1.56 -4.35
CA TRP A 126 6.54 2.58 -3.65
C TRP A 126 7.49 3.58 -2.98
N GLY A 127 7.24 4.87 -3.18
CA GLY A 127 8.07 5.93 -2.60
C GLY A 127 8.18 5.83 -1.08
N GLY A 128 9.41 5.85 -0.55
CA GLY A 128 9.69 5.74 0.88
C GLY A 128 9.74 4.31 1.42
N SER A 129 9.47 3.28 0.61
CA SER A 129 9.61 1.88 1.01
C SER A 129 10.86 1.24 0.40
N VAL A 130 11.36 0.21 1.07
CA VAL A 130 12.56 -0.53 0.68
C VAL A 130 12.21 -2.00 0.49
N LYS A 131 12.61 -2.57 -0.66
CA LYS A 131 12.39 -3.99 -0.96
C LYS A 131 13.48 -4.90 -0.39
N ASP A 132 14.72 -4.45 -0.38
CA ASP A 132 15.88 -5.22 0.09
C ASP A 132 15.96 -5.22 1.62
N VAL A 133 15.00 -5.88 2.23
CA VAL A 133 14.94 -6.13 3.68
C VAL A 133 15.08 -7.63 3.93
N VAL A 134 15.35 -7.99 5.18
CA VAL A 134 15.52 -9.39 5.57
C VAL A 134 14.32 -10.23 5.13
N PRO A 135 14.51 -11.32 4.38
CA PRO A 135 13.44 -12.24 4.01
C PRO A 135 12.70 -12.78 5.24
N ALA A 136 11.41 -13.00 5.12
CA ALA A 136 10.60 -13.50 6.23
C ALA A 136 11.13 -14.83 6.80
N ALA A 137 11.70 -15.69 5.94
CA ALA A 137 12.31 -16.96 6.36
C ALA A 137 13.60 -16.79 7.18
N GLU A 138 14.24 -15.61 7.11
CA GLU A 138 15.50 -15.31 7.80
C GLU A 138 15.29 -14.40 9.03
N VAL A 139 14.05 -14.02 9.33
CA VAL A 139 13.76 -13.25 10.53
C VAL A 139 13.95 -14.14 11.75
N GLU A 140 14.94 -13.79 12.56
CA GLU A 140 15.17 -14.49 13.83
C GLU A 140 13.98 -14.32 14.77
N LYS A 141 13.55 -15.43 15.35
CA LYS A 141 12.58 -15.39 16.44
C LYS A 141 13.26 -14.77 17.65
N LYS A 142 12.94 -13.52 17.94
CA LYS A 142 13.34 -12.92 19.21
C LYS A 142 12.52 -13.59 20.30
N GLU A 143 13.20 -14.29 21.22
CA GLU A 143 12.53 -14.76 22.44
C GLU A 143 12.06 -13.54 23.23
N ASN A 144 10.77 -13.48 23.51
CA ASN A 144 10.23 -12.51 24.45
C ASN A 144 10.75 -12.91 25.85
N LYS A 145 11.71 -12.17 26.32
CA LYS A 145 12.17 -12.30 27.71
C LYS A 145 11.22 -11.61 28.65
#